data_892973f770b1b7531dd9a5e0121442f7
#
_entry.id   892973f770b1b7531dd9a5e0121442f7
#
_cell.length_a   1.000
_cell.length_b   1.000
_cell.length_c   1.000
_cell.angle_alpha   90.00
_cell.angle_beta   90.00
_cell.angle_gamma   90.00
#
_symmetry.space_group_name_H-M   'P 1'
#
loop_
_entity.id
_entity.type
_entity.pdbx_description
1 polymer ?
#
loop_
_entity_poly.entity_id
_entity_poly.type
_entity_poly.pdbx_seq_one_letter_code
_entity_poly.pdbx_strand_id
1 'polypeptide(L)'
;RGEGVKLIDSKSKPFLKKYHPLADLAPRDVVARAIDREMKRSGAPFVRLDTPRMKGSFPKRFPNVYENCLKRGVDAVIDPIPVVPAAHYSCGGIPTEIDCSTKLKGLFACGEVACTGLHGANRLASNSLLEAVVMAHRGAEAVCSFLDERKKEKVSLPEWVDGDVPASDERVVLSHNLDELKRTMWDYVGIVRSTKRLERARSRLRNL
;
A
#
# COMPACT_ATOMS: atom_id res chain seq x y z
N ARG A 1 7.85 15.35 -6.06
CA ARG A 1 9.22 15.60 -5.58
C ARG A 1 10.20 15.75 -6.75
N GLY A 2 10.10 14.94 -7.79
CA GLY A 2 10.92 15.06 -9.01
C GLY A 2 10.85 16.43 -9.67
N GLU A 3 9.78 17.18 -9.50
CA GLU A 3 9.61 18.56 -10.01
C GLU A 3 10.12 19.63 -9.01
N GLY A 4 11.01 19.28 -8.09
CA GLY A 4 11.64 20.19 -7.13
C GLY A 4 10.81 20.50 -5.87
N VAL A 5 9.61 19.95 -5.74
CA VAL A 5 8.77 20.13 -4.55
C VAL A 5 9.34 19.38 -3.35
N LYS A 6 9.35 20.03 -2.18
CA LYS A 6 9.94 19.50 -0.94
C LYS A 6 8.89 19.00 0.03
N LEU A 7 9.28 18.03 0.84
CA LEU A 7 8.53 17.63 2.02
C LEU A 7 8.92 18.53 3.20
N ILE A 8 7.91 19.08 3.87
CA ILE A 8 8.06 19.98 5.01
C ILE A 8 7.37 19.40 6.25
N ASP A 9 7.96 19.66 7.41
CA ASP A 9 7.43 19.24 8.72
C ASP A 9 6.29 20.16 9.21
N SER A 10 5.80 19.93 10.42
CA SER A 10 4.76 20.75 11.06
C SER A 10 5.15 22.22 11.25
N LYS A 11 6.45 22.54 11.20
CA LYS A 11 7.01 23.89 11.29
C LYS A 11 7.36 24.48 9.93
N SER A 12 6.84 23.89 8.84
CA SER A 12 7.12 24.29 7.46
C SER A 12 8.59 24.25 7.04
N LYS A 13 9.40 23.39 7.68
CA LYS A 13 10.82 23.23 7.37
C LYS A 13 11.09 21.95 6.59
N PRO A 14 11.86 22.00 5.48
CA PRO A 14 12.32 20.81 4.79
C PRO A 14 13.15 19.92 5.73
N PHE A 15 12.88 18.62 5.75
CA PHE A 15 13.53 17.73 6.73
C PHE A 15 14.32 16.57 6.14
N LEU A 16 14.11 16.22 4.86
CA LEU A 16 14.70 15.00 4.27
C LEU A 16 16.22 15.02 4.17
N LYS A 17 16.85 16.19 4.08
CA LYS A 17 18.31 16.32 4.02
C LYS A 17 19.04 15.70 5.23
N LYS A 18 18.39 15.66 6.39
CA LYS A 18 18.96 15.01 7.59
C LYS A 18 18.90 13.47 7.57
N TYR A 19 18.13 12.89 6.63
CA TYR A 19 17.98 11.45 6.48
C TYR A 19 18.73 10.88 5.30
N HIS A 20 18.93 11.68 4.23
CA HIS A 20 19.63 11.23 3.03
C HIS A 20 20.26 12.40 2.26
N PRO A 21 21.48 12.23 1.67
CA PRO A 21 22.14 13.29 0.90
C PRO A 21 21.30 13.81 -0.28
N LEU A 22 20.56 12.92 -0.97
CA LEU A 22 19.65 13.27 -2.07
C LEU A 22 18.35 13.93 -1.60
N ALA A 23 18.14 14.11 -0.30
CA ALA A 23 16.95 14.74 0.28
C ALA A 23 15.65 14.23 -0.35
N ASP A 24 14.86 15.10 -0.99
CA ASP A 24 13.56 14.77 -1.57
C ASP A 24 13.63 13.83 -2.79
N LEU A 25 14.81 13.63 -3.36
CA LEU A 25 15.08 12.67 -4.44
C LEU A 25 15.56 11.30 -3.92
N ALA A 26 15.66 11.11 -2.61
CA ALA A 26 16.02 9.83 -2.01
C ALA A 26 15.05 8.70 -2.44
N PRO A 27 15.49 7.43 -2.38
CA PRO A 27 14.64 6.26 -2.62
C PRO A 27 13.34 6.31 -1.80
N ARG A 28 12.25 5.78 -2.35
CA ARG A 28 10.91 5.92 -1.74
C ARG A 28 10.81 5.30 -0.35
N ASP A 29 11.48 4.18 -0.12
CA ASP A 29 11.52 3.52 1.19
C ASP A 29 12.22 4.38 2.26
N VAL A 30 13.32 5.07 1.89
CA VAL A 30 14.00 6.03 2.77
C VAL A 30 13.07 7.18 3.11
N VAL A 31 12.38 7.74 2.10
CA VAL A 31 11.44 8.85 2.31
C VAL A 31 10.26 8.41 3.17
N ALA A 32 9.68 7.23 2.93
CA ALA A 32 8.56 6.71 3.73
C ALA A 32 8.96 6.55 5.21
N ARG A 33 10.14 5.97 5.48
CA ARG A 33 10.67 5.86 6.86
C ARG A 33 10.97 7.20 7.49
N ALA A 34 11.45 8.17 6.72
CA ALA A 34 11.72 9.53 7.22
C ALA A 34 10.43 10.25 7.58
N ILE A 35 9.37 10.14 6.76
CA ILE A 35 8.06 10.71 7.06
C ILE A 35 7.48 10.07 8.33
N ASP A 36 7.47 8.74 8.43
CA ASP A 36 6.98 8.02 9.62
C ASP A 36 7.71 8.48 10.89
N ARG A 37 9.04 8.64 10.81
CA ARG A 37 9.85 9.11 11.93
C ARG A 37 9.52 10.55 12.33
N GLU A 38 9.34 11.45 11.35
CA GLU A 38 8.97 12.85 11.64
C GLU A 38 7.58 12.96 12.26
N MET A 39 6.62 12.23 11.73
CA MET A 39 5.26 12.18 12.29
C MET A 39 5.29 11.69 13.74
N LYS A 40 5.98 10.57 14.01
CA LYS A 40 6.09 10.01 15.37
C LYS A 40 6.87 10.90 16.33
N ARG A 41 7.88 11.62 15.86
CA ARG A 41 8.67 12.56 16.67
C ARG A 41 7.89 13.82 17.03
N SER A 42 7.10 14.34 16.09
CA SER A 42 6.36 15.60 16.28
C SER A 42 4.95 15.40 16.85
N GLY A 43 4.40 14.17 16.79
CA GLY A 43 2.98 13.90 17.07
C GLY A 43 2.03 14.39 15.98
N ALA A 44 2.55 14.91 14.87
CA ALA A 44 1.73 15.38 13.76
C ALA A 44 1.09 14.20 13.00
N PRO A 45 -0.17 14.31 12.57
CA PRO A 45 -0.85 13.25 11.84
C PRO A 45 -0.37 13.10 10.39
N PHE A 46 0.35 14.06 9.85
CA PHE A 46 0.90 14.07 8.50
C PHE A 46 2.11 15.02 8.39
N VAL A 47 2.86 14.92 7.32
CA VAL A 47 3.76 15.94 6.82
C VAL A 47 3.13 16.62 5.61
N ARG A 48 3.78 17.65 5.04
CA ARG A 48 3.21 18.37 3.88
C ARG A 48 4.14 18.35 2.70
N LEU A 49 3.57 18.30 1.50
CA LEU A 49 4.28 18.50 0.24
C LEU A 49 4.10 19.96 -0.18
N ASP A 50 5.21 20.71 -0.23
CA ASP A 50 5.23 22.17 -0.45
C ASP A 50 5.01 22.51 -1.94
N THR A 51 3.82 22.25 -2.43
CA THR A 51 3.41 22.46 -3.82
C THR A 51 3.35 23.93 -4.25
N PRO A 52 3.02 24.91 -3.39
CA PRO A 52 3.07 26.34 -3.77
C PRO A 52 4.45 26.80 -4.26
N ARG A 53 5.52 26.13 -3.83
CA ARG A 53 6.90 26.45 -4.29
C ARG A 53 7.32 25.67 -5.54
N MET A 54 6.41 24.98 -6.19
CA MET A 54 6.72 24.29 -7.45
C MET A 54 7.04 25.29 -8.57
N LYS A 55 8.07 25.04 -9.34
CA LYS A 55 8.34 25.80 -10.54
C LYS A 55 7.34 25.40 -11.62
N GLY A 56 6.57 26.36 -12.13
CA GLY A 56 5.54 26.14 -13.13
C GLY A 56 4.14 25.93 -12.54
N SER A 57 3.18 25.56 -13.39
CA SER A 57 1.78 25.42 -13.00
C SER A 57 1.48 24.01 -12.52
N PHE A 58 1.16 23.86 -11.22
CA PHE A 58 0.77 22.58 -10.64
C PHE A 58 -0.49 22.00 -11.32
N PRO A 59 -1.58 22.77 -11.56
CA PRO A 59 -2.76 22.27 -12.25
C PRO A 59 -2.48 21.74 -13.66
N LYS A 60 -1.63 22.43 -14.42
CA LYS A 60 -1.28 21.99 -15.77
C LYS A 60 -0.45 20.72 -15.78
N ARG A 61 0.45 20.58 -14.81
CA ARG A 61 1.38 19.42 -14.73
C ARG A 61 0.73 18.19 -14.11
N PHE A 62 -0.19 18.38 -13.15
CA PHE A 62 -0.84 17.32 -12.39
C PHE A 62 -2.35 17.54 -12.26
N PRO A 63 -3.11 17.60 -13.38
CA PRO A 63 -4.53 17.99 -13.36
C PRO A 63 -5.37 17.10 -12.45
N ASN A 64 -5.25 15.78 -12.56
CA ASN A 64 -6.02 14.82 -11.76
C ASN A 64 -5.72 14.93 -10.25
N VAL A 65 -4.45 15.19 -9.88
CA VAL A 65 -4.08 15.38 -8.47
C VAL A 65 -4.66 16.69 -7.95
N TYR A 66 -4.58 17.75 -8.75
CA TYR A 66 -5.12 19.08 -8.40
C TYR A 66 -6.62 19.02 -8.15
N GLU A 67 -7.39 18.46 -9.08
CA GLU A 67 -8.84 18.29 -8.92
C GLU A 67 -9.21 17.47 -7.68
N ASN A 68 -8.48 16.37 -7.43
CA ASN A 68 -8.70 15.55 -6.25
C ASN A 68 -8.38 16.27 -4.93
N CYS A 69 -7.39 17.16 -4.93
CA CYS A 69 -7.08 18.02 -3.79
C CYS A 69 -8.21 19.04 -3.56
N LEU A 70 -8.67 19.74 -4.62
CA LEU A 70 -9.77 20.69 -4.54
C LEU A 70 -11.06 20.07 -4.01
N LYS A 71 -11.43 18.87 -4.47
CA LYS A 71 -12.59 18.10 -3.97
C LYS A 71 -12.50 17.81 -2.46
N ARG A 72 -11.32 17.90 -1.88
CA ARG A 72 -11.03 17.67 -0.44
C ARG A 72 -10.72 18.97 0.31
N GLY A 73 -10.98 20.13 -0.30
CA GLY A 73 -10.77 21.44 0.33
C GLY A 73 -9.32 21.89 0.40
N VAL A 74 -8.41 21.32 -0.43
CA VAL A 74 -7.01 21.72 -0.50
C VAL A 74 -6.72 22.30 -1.87
N ASP A 75 -6.40 23.59 -1.94
CA ASP A 75 -5.89 24.20 -3.16
C ASP A 75 -4.36 24.08 -3.21
N ALA A 76 -3.86 23.12 -3.97
CA ALA A 76 -2.44 22.82 -4.07
C ALA A 76 -1.58 23.93 -4.72
N VAL A 77 -2.18 25.02 -5.20
CA VAL A 77 -1.47 26.22 -5.69
C VAL A 77 -1.06 27.13 -4.52
N ILE A 78 -1.91 27.21 -3.50
CA ILE A 78 -1.71 28.09 -2.34
C ILE A 78 -1.40 27.32 -1.06
N ASP A 79 -1.89 26.09 -0.93
CA ASP A 79 -1.72 25.26 0.26
C ASP A 79 -0.81 24.06 0.02
N PRO A 80 0.15 23.77 0.91
CA PRO A 80 0.89 22.52 0.87
C PRO A 80 -0.03 21.31 1.07
N ILE A 81 0.14 20.27 0.25
CA ILE A 81 -0.68 19.06 0.31
C ILE A 81 -0.29 18.21 1.54
N PRO A 82 -1.23 17.85 2.44
CA PRO A 82 -0.97 16.87 3.49
C PRO A 82 -0.69 15.49 2.91
N VAL A 83 0.38 14.83 3.39
CA VAL A 83 0.81 13.52 2.90
C VAL A 83 1.27 12.63 4.04
N VAL A 84 0.99 11.35 3.89
CA VAL A 84 1.44 10.26 4.76
C VAL A 84 2.02 9.14 3.90
N PRO A 85 2.87 8.25 4.44
CA PRO A 85 3.17 7.00 3.78
C PRO A 85 1.89 6.16 3.71
N ALA A 86 1.72 5.40 2.65
CA ALA A 86 0.57 4.50 2.50
C ALA A 86 1.03 3.16 1.95
N ALA A 87 0.29 2.10 2.24
CA ALA A 87 0.43 0.83 1.56
C ALA A 87 0.21 1.07 0.06
N HIS A 88 1.09 0.52 -0.77
CA HIS A 88 1.06 0.78 -2.21
C HIS A 88 1.07 -0.49 -3.04
N TYR A 89 1.92 -1.46 -2.69
CA TYR A 89 2.07 -2.70 -3.42
C TYR A 89 2.46 -3.84 -2.48
N SER A 90 1.82 -4.98 -2.62
CA SER A 90 2.18 -6.20 -1.93
C SER A 90 3.38 -6.83 -2.62
N CYS A 91 4.53 -6.88 -1.95
CA CYS A 91 5.72 -7.57 -2.49
C CYS A 91 5.71 -9.07 -2.19
N GLY A 92 4.79 -9.52 -1.35
CA GLY A 92 4.50 -10.91 -1.02
C GLY A 92 3.19 -11.35 -1.65
N GLY A 93 2.79 -12.59 -1.39
CA GLY A 93 1.56 -13.15 -1.92
C GLY A 93 1.63 -14.68 -1.96
N ILE A 94 0.89 -15.29 -2.86
CA ILE A 94 0.91 -16.73 -3.10
C ILE A 94 2.22 -17.09 -3.80
N PRO A 95 3.09 -17.92 -3.19
CA PRO A 95 4.34 -18.36 -3.84
C PRO A 95 4.03 -19.11 -5.14
N THR A 96 4.67 -18.67 -6.22
CA THR A 96 4.49 -19.24 -7.56
C THR A 96 5.83 -19.51 -8.22
N GLU A 97 5.82 -20.50 -9.11
CA GLU A 97 6.89 -20.73 -10.08
C GLU A 97 6.79 -19.70 -11.23
N ILE A 98 7.74 -19.76 -12.14
CA ILE A 98 7.80 -18.80 -13.28
C ILE A 98 6.66 -18.98 -14.29
N ASP A 99 5.98 -20.10 -14.27
CA ASP A 99 4.78 -20.43 -15.07
C ASP A 99 3.47 -20.12 -14.31
N CYS A 100 3.55 -19.41 -13.21
CA CYS A 100 2.44 -19.06 -12.30
C CYS A 100 1.82 -20.25 -11.55
N SER A 101 2.36 -21.48 -11.68
CA SER A 101 1.87 -22.60 -10.91
C SER A 101 2.21 -22.45 -9.41
N THR A 102 1.36 -23.01 -8.56
CA THR A 102 1.57 -23.07 -7.11
C THR A 102 1.84 -24.50 -6.65
N LYS A 103 2.17 -24.67 -5.37
CA LYS A 103 2.27 -26.02 -4.77
C LYS A 103 0.95 -26.80 -4.79
N LEU A 104 -0.17 -26.14 -4.94
CA LEU A 104 -1.49 -26.77 -5.09
C LEU A 104 -1.76 -27.03 -6.57
N LYS A 105 -1.80 -28.31 -6.96
CA LYS A 105 -2.06 -28.70 -8.36
C LYS A 105 -3.37 -28.11 -8.86
N GLY A 106 -3.29 -27.35 -9.94
CA GLY A 106 -4.44 -26.70 -10.57
C GLY A 106 -4.75 -25.31 -10.03
N LEU A 107 -3.99 -24.79 -9.07
CA LEU A 107 -4.05 -23.41 -8.61
C LEU A 107 -2.89 -22.63 -9.23
N PHE A 108 -3.21 -21.53 -9.90
CA PHE A 108 -2.26 -20.61 -10.51
C PHE A 108 -2.49 -19.21 -9.94
N ALA A 109 -1.42 -18.41 -9.83
CA ALA A 109 -1.52 -17.02 -9.41
C ALA A 109 -0.52 -16.15 -10.17
N CYS A 110 -0.97 -14.96 -10.62
CA CYS A 110 -0.13 -13.99 -11.32
C CYS A 110 -0.49 -12.55 -10.90
N GLY A 111 0.39 -11.60 -11.21
CA GLY A 111 0.23 -10.19 -10.83
C GLY A 111 0.45 -9.94 -9.33
N GLU A 112 -0.16 -8.92 -8.76
CA GLU A 112 0.11 -8.47 -7.38
C GLU A 112 -0.20 -9.52 -6.30
N VAL A 113 -1.11 -10.46 -6.56
CA VAL A 113 -1.45 -11.54 -5.63
C VAL A 113 -0.36 -12.61 -5.54
N ALA A 114 0.52 -12.71 -6.54
CA ALA A 114 1.58 -13.69 -6.62
C ALA A 114 2.86 -13.21 -5.93
N CYS A 115 3.60 -14.14 -5.36
CA CYS A 115 4.96 -13.93 -4.85
C CYS A 115 5.95 -14.67 -5.74
N THR A 116 6.36 -14.05 -6.82
CA THR A 116 7.37 -14.58 -7.77
C THR A 116 8.81 -14.40 -7.26
N GLY A 117 9.03 -13.63 -6.19
CA GLY A 117 10.34 -13.22 -5.70
C GLY A 117 10.95 -12.04 -6.45
N LEU A 118 10.39 -11.61 -7.58
CA LEU A 118 10.94 -10.52 -8.41
C LEU A 118 11.14 -9.22 -7.64
N HIS A 119 10.22 -8.89 -6.74
CA HIS A 119 10.23 -7.61 -6.04
C HIS A 119 11.03 -7.61 -4.73
N GLY A 120 11.39 -8.78 -4.20
CA GLY A 120 12.02 -8.86 -2.90
C GLY A 120 11.20 -8.15 -1.83
N ALA A 121 11.87 -7.35 -1.00
CA ALA A 121 11.21 -6.57 0.06
C ALA A 121 10.74 -5.18 -0.38
N ASN A 122 11.10 -4.71 -1.58
CA ASN A 122 10.79 -3.35 -2.04
C ASN A 122 10.79 -3.27 -3.58
N ARG A 123 9.60 -3.22 -4.15
CA ARG A 123 9.39 -3.19 -5.59
C ARG A 123 10.07 -1.99 -6.26
N LEU A 124 10.85 -2.24 -7.31
CA LEU A 124 11.35 -1.19 -8.19
C LEU A 124 10.20 -0.54 -8.98
N ALA A 125 10.26 0.78 -9.14
CA ALA A 125 9.22 1.56 -9.81
C ALA A 125 8.82 0.97 -11.18
N SER A 126 7.52 0.90 -11.44
CA SER A 126 6.86 0.41 -12.67
C SER A 126 6.98 -1.09 -12.97
N ASN A 127 7.76 -1.87 -12.21
CA ASN A 127 7.93 -3.30 -12.46
C ASN A 127 6.67 -4.13 -12.21
N SER A 128 5.70 -3.64 -11.42
CA SER A 128 4.45 -4.38 -11.19
C SER A 128 3.65 -4.63 -12.47
N LEU A 129 3.60 -3.64 -13.37
CA LEU A 129 2.88 -3.81 -14.64
C LEU A 129 3.61 -4.78 -15.57
N LEU A 130 4.94 -4.72 -15.61
CA LEU A 130 5.75 -5.65 -16.39
C LEU A 130 5.59 -7.08 -15.88
N GLU A 131 5.66 -7.28 -14.56
CA GLU A 131 5.41 -8.57 -13.95
C GLU A 131 4.02 -9.10 -14.30
N ALA A 132 2.97 -8.28 -14.09
CA ALA A 132 1.61 -8.69 -14.36
C ALA A 132 1.41 -9.15 -15.81
N VAL A 133 1.93 -8.41 -16.78
CA VAL A 133 1.79 -8.74 -18.22
C VAL A 133 2.56 -10.01 -18.57
N VAL A 134 3.84 -10.09 -18.19
CA VAL A 134 4.71 -11.22 -18.52
C VAL A 134 4.22 -12.50 -17.84
N MET A 135 3.91 -12.43 -16.55
CA MET A 135 3.47 -13.60 -15.79
C MET A 135 2.08 -14.06 -16.21
N ALA A 136 1.16 -13.14 -16.53
CA ALA A 136 -0.16 -13.54 -17.05
C ALA A 136 -0.06 -14.28 -18.39
N HIS A 137 0.83 -13.85 -19.30
CA HIS A 137 1.06 -14.56 -20.57
C HIS A 137 1.60 -15.97 -20.32
N ARG A 138 2.64 -16.11 -19.50
CA ARG A 138 3.23 -17.42 -19.16
C ARG A 138 2.23 -18.33 -18.42
N GLY A 139 1.48 -17.75 -17.49
CA GLY A 139 0.46 -18.47 -16.74
C GLY A 139 -0.69 -18.96 -17.64
N ALA A 140 -1.06 -18.18 -18.65
CA ALA A 140 -2.07 -18.62 -19.63
C ALA A 140 -1.61 -19.86 -20.41
N GLU A 141 -0.35 -19.88 -20.88
CA GLU A 141 0.22 -21.05 -21.55
C GLU A 141 0.22 -22.29 -20.65
N ALA A 142 0.65 -22.13 -19.40
CA ALA A 142 0.70 -23.22 -18.42
C ALA A 142 -0.71 -23.73 -18.07
N VAL A 143 -1.69 -22.85 -17.92
CA VAL A 143 -3.10 -23.23 -17.67
C VAL A 143 -3.69 -23.98 -18.86
N CYS A 144 -3.44 -23.53 -20.08
CA CYS A 144 -3.89 -24.25 -21.29
C CYS A 144 -3.32 -25.67 -21.34
N SER A 145 -2.00 -25.82 -21.16
CA SER A 145 -1.34 -27.14 -21.12
C SER A 145 -1.91 -28.02 -20.01
N PHE A 146 -2.13 -27.47 -18.83
CA PHE A 146 -2.72 -28.20 -17.71
C PHE A 146 -4.16 -28.67 -18.01
N LEU A 147 -4.95 -27.89 -18.70
CA LEU A 147 -6.33 -28.25 -19.07
C LEU A 147 -6.37 -29.31 -20.17
N ASP A 148 -5.44 -29.25 -21.14
CA ASP A 148 -5.35 -30.24 -22.23
C ASP A 148 -4.98 -31.63 -21.70
N GLU A 149 -4.20 -31.72 -20.65
CA GLU A 149 -3.81 -32.96 -19.98
C GLU A 149 -4.92 -33.57 -19.10
N ARG A 150 -5.99 -32.82 -18.80
CA ARG A 150 -7.06 -33.27 -17.88
C ARG A 150 -8.24 -33.84 -18.59
N LYS A 151 -8.73 -34.98 -18.08
CA LYS A 151 -10.08 -35.47 -18.44
C LYS A 151 -11.13 -34.49 -17.88
N LYS A 152 -12.12 -34.14 -18.72
CA LYS A 152 -13.25 -33.31 -18.25
C LYS A 152 -14.05 -34.07 -17.20
N GLU A 153 -13.87 -33.72 -15.95
CA GLU A 153 -14.68 -34.23 -14.85
C GLU A 153 -15.81 -33.23 -14.55
N LYS A 154 -17.04 -33.72 -14.35
CA LYS A 154 -18.11 -32.89 -13.81
C LYS A 154 -17.84 -32.66 -12.34
N VAL A 155 -17.48 -31.45 -11.98
CA VAL A 155 -17.32 -31.02 -10.59
C VAL A 155 -18.65 -30.48 -10.11
N SER A 156 -19.24 -31.11 -9.08
CA SER A 156 -20.38 -30.56 -8.34
C SER A 156 -19.82 -29.73 -7.19
N LEU A 157 -20.07 -28.44 -7.21
CA LEU A 157 -19.71 -27.55 -6.11
C LEU A 157 -20.89 -27.55 -5.11
N PRO A 158 -20.61 -27.67 -3.80
CA PRO A 158 -21.65 -27.46 -2.78
C PRO A 158 -22.15 -26.02 -2.85
N GLU A 159 -23.40 -25.83 -2.47
CA GLU A 159 -23.92 -24.47 -2.30
C GLU A 159 -23.14 -23.73 -1.21
N TRP A 160 -22.98 -22.41 -1.39
CA TRP A 160 -22.40 -21.57 -0.37
C TRP A 160 -23.36 -21.49 0.83
N VAL A 161 -22.85 -21.78 2.01
CA VAL A 161 -23.62 -21.66 3.26
C VAL A 161 -23.08 -20.45 4.01
N ASP A 162 -23.88 -19.39 4.09
CA ASP A 162 -23.53 -18.14 4.80
C ASP A 162 -23.42 -18.34 6.32
N GLY A 163 -23.94 -19.45 6.84
CA GLY A 163 -24.15 -19.65 8.27
C GLY A 163 -25.24 -18.72 8.82
N ASP A 164 -25.74 -19.04 10.00
CA ASP A 164 -26.71 -18.19 10.72
C ASP A 164 -25.98 -17.05 11.46
N VAL A 165 -25.19 -16.23 10.74
CA VAL A 165 -24.55 -15.07 11.34
C VAL A 165 -25.60 -13.96 11.49
N PRO A 166 -26.02 -13.61 12.72
CA PRO A 166 -27.00 -12.55 12.91
C PRO A 166 -26.44 -11.22 12.42
N ALA A 167 -27.28 -10.42 11.77
CA ALA A 167 -26.92 -9.05 11.43
C ALA A 167 -26.58 -8.29 12.72
N SER A 168 -25.45 -7.57 12.72
CA SER A 168 -25.11 -6.74 13.88
C SER A 168 -26.14 -5.61 14.02
N ASP A 169 -26.75 -5.51 15.16
CA ASP A 169 -27.65 -4.42 15.55
C ASP A 169 -26.90 -3.19 16.07
N GLU A 170 -25.60 -3.33 16.41
CA GLU A 170 -24.76 -2.24 16.90
C GLU A 170 -23.67 -1.82 15.88
N ARG A 171 -24.07 -1.24 14.76
CA ARG A 171 -23.14 -0.75 13.71
C ARG A 171 -22.15 0.30 14.22
N VAL A 172 -22.51 1.06 15.25
CA VAL A 172 -21.63 2.07 15.86
C VAL A 172 -20.43 1.40 16.52
N VAL A 173 -20.62 0.29 17.23
CA VAL A 173 -19.54 -0.48 17.87
C VAL A 173 -18.60 -1.06 16.81
N LEU A 174 -19.15 -1.64 15.75
CA LEU A 174 -18.34 -2.16 14.63
C LEU A 174 -17.48 -1.07 13.97
N SER A 175 -18.07 0.11 13.73
CA SER A 175 -17.35 1.24 13.14
C SER A 175 -16.24 1.73 14.06
N HIS A 176 -16.52 1.84 15.36
CA HIS A 176 -15.54 2.23 16.37
C HIS A 176 -14.38 1.22 16.45
N ASN A 177 -14.70 -0.07 16.54
CA ASN A 177 -13.68 -1.13 16.62
C ASN A 177 -12.80 -1.16 15.35
N LEU A 178 -13.41 -0.96 14.18
CA LEU A 178 -12.66 -0.88 12.91
C LEU A 178 -11.71 0.33 12.88
N ASP A 179 -12.13 1.48 13.38
CA ASP A 179 -11.30 2.67 13.43
C ASP A 179 -10.17 2.52 14.47
N GLU A 180 -10.44 1.90 15.62
CA GLU A 180 -9.42 1.58 16.61
C GLU A 180 -8.42 0.55 16.07
N LEU A 181 -8.88 -0.48 15.37
CA LEU A 181 -8.03 -1.46 14.68
C LEU A 181 -7.08 -0.76 13.69
N LYS A 182 -7.63 0.08 12.81
CA LYS A 182 -6.83 0.82 11.80
C LYS A 182 -5.77 1.69 12.47
N ARG A 183 -6.12 2.44 13.51
CA ARG A 183 -5.18 3.29 14.27
C ARG A 183 -4.11 2.46 14.97
N THR A 184 -4.51 1.39 15.63
CA THR A 184 -3.58 0.48 16.32
C THR A 184 -2.57 -0.13 15.34
N MET A 185 -3.03 -0.60 14.18
CA MET A 185 -2.16 -1.14 13.14
C MET A 185 -1.22 -0.06 12.58
N TRP A 186 -1.73 1.15 12.33
CA TRP A 186 -0.93 2.26 11.83
C TRP A 186 0.17 2.68 12.82
N ASP A 187 -0.19 2.90 14.09
CA ASP A 187 0.71 3.49 15.07
C ASP A 187 1.75 2.51 15.62
N TYR A 188 1.37 1.24 15.78
CA TYR A 188 2.21 0.24 16.45
C TYR A 188 2.77 -0.83 15.52
N VAL A 189 2.07 -1.18 14.44
CA VAL A 189 2.42 -2.28 13.52
C VAL A 189 2.85 -1.78 12.13
N GLY A 190 2.85 -0.45 11.93
CA GLY A 190 3.19 0.21 10.66
C GLY A 190 4.66 0.06 10.24
N ILE A 191 5.18 1.05 9.52
CA ILE A 191 6.47 1.00 8.79
C ILE A 191 7.66 0.61 9.66
N VAL A 192 7.77 1.20 10.87
CA VAL A 192 8.87 0.92 11.82
C VAL A 192 8.31 0.26 13.06
N ARG A 193 8.66 -1.01 13.25
CA ARG A 193 8.21 -1.86 14.35
C ARG A 193 9.27 -2.02 15.44
N SER A 194 8.82 -2.25 16.67
CA SER A 194 9.64 -2.71 17.79
C SER A 194 8.84 -3.71 18.62
N THR A 195 9.50 -4.61 19.34
CA THR A 195 8.84 -5.58 20.23
C THR A 195 7.84 -4.93 21.14
N LYS A 196 8.23 -3.83 21.81
CA LYS A 196 7.36 -3.08 22.71
C LYS A 196 6.10 -2.52 22.02
N ARG A 197 6.20 -2.07 20.75
CA ARG A 197 5.04 -1.61 19.98
C ARG A 197 4.12 -2.76 19.60
N LEU A 198 4.69 -3.88 19.15
CA LEU A 198 3.93 -5.07 18.78
C LEU A 198 3.19 -5.66 19.98
N GLU A 199 3.82 -5.70 21.16
CA GLU A 199 3.17 -6.13 22.41
C GLU A 199 1.99 -5.25 22.78
N ARG A 200 2.14 -3.92 22.65
CA ARG A 200 1.03 -2.99 22.86
C ARG A 200 -0.11 -3.20 21.88
N ALA A 201 0.20 -3.39 20.58
CA ALA A 201 -0.81 -3.71 19.59
C ALA A 201 -1.55 -4.99 19.94
N ARG A 202 -0.82 -6.06 20.27
CA ARG A 202 -1.40 -7.34 20.69
C ARG A 202 -2.36 -7.19 21.88
N SER A 203 -1.96 -6.43 22.91
CA SER A 203 -2.81 -6.21 24.08
C SER A 203 -4.09 -5.45 23.74
N ARG A 204 -4.01 -4.43 22.87
CA ARG A 204 -5.19 -3.68 22.43
C ARG A 204 -6.15 -4.54 21.60
N LEU A 205 -5.61 -5.29 20.62
CA LEU A 205 -6.41 -6.14 19.74
C LEU A 205 -7.11 -7.31 20.46
N ARG A 206 -6.63 -7.71 21.63
CA ARG A 206 -7.30 -8.73 22.46
C ARG A 206 -8.52 -8.19 23.20
N ASN A 207 -8.65 -6.89 23.31
CA ASN A 207 -9.73 -6.22 24.03
C ASN A 207 -10.81 -5.66 23.08
N LEU A 208 -10.61 -5.78 21.76
CA LEU A 208 -11.61 -5.51 20.72
C LEU A 208 -12.49 -6.73 20.45
#